data_80dfe236fa2523094865c580cadded32
#
_entry.id   80dfe236fa2523094865c580cadded32
#
_cell.length_a   1.000
_cell.length_b   1.000
_cell.length_c   1.000
_cell.angle_alpha   90.00
_cell.angle_beta   90.00
_cell.angle_gamma   90.00
#
_symmetry.space_group_name_H-M   'P 1'
#
loop_
_entity.id
_entity.type
_entity.pdbx_description
1 polymer ?
#
loop_
_entity_poly.entity_id
_entity_poly.type
_entity_poly.pdbx_seq_one_letter_code
_entity_poly.pdbx_strand_id
1 'polypeptide(L)'
;MPYPAQDGGAQVIHFTTQGLLNKGIELKIIAINPTRNFVPLHSLPIEYKQSTRFEAITVDTAIKPVRFLLNLLKKESYFIERFKSDEFENKLSTVLLAESFDIIQLEHLYLCIYLPILRKFSKAKIILRPQNVEYQIWEGY
;
A
#
# COMPACT_ATOMS: atom_id res chain seq x y z
N MET A 1 4.90 3.62 -4.32
CA MET A 1 5.04 4.76 -3.36
C MET A 1 4.10 5.86 -3.80
N PRO A 2 3.34 6.49 -2.87
CA PRO A 2 2.44 7.62 -3.21
C PRO A 2 3.18 8.94 -3.51
N TYR A 3 4.47 9.00 -3.21
CA TYR A 3 5.32 10.14 -3.47
C TYR A 3 6.72 9.64 -3.92
N PRO A 4 7.43 10.32 -4.86
CA PRO A 4 6.96 11.45 -5.67
C PRO A 4 5.83 11.06 -6.63
N ALA A 5 4.93 12.00 -6.93
CA ALA A 5 3.77 11.79 -7.79
C ALA A 5 4.15 11.81 -9.28
N GLN A 6 4.97 10.84 -9.72
CA GLN A 6 5.54 10.77 -11.06
C GLN A 6 4.68 9.95 -12.05
N ASP A 7 3.83 9.07 -11.57
CA ASP A 7 2.90 8.29 -12.38
C ASP A 7 1.43 8.64 -12.05
N GLY A 8 0.51 8.22 -12.90
CA GLY A 8 -0.92 8.54 -12.75
C GLY A 8 -1.52 8.07 -11.43
N GLY A 9 -1.12 6.88 -10.96
CA GLY A 9 -1.58 6.34 -9.68
C GLY A 9 -1.09 7.17 -8.49
N ALA A 10 0.21 7.49 -8.48
CA ALA A 10 0.80 8.32 -7.44
C ALA A 10 0.21 9.74 -7.42
N GLN A 11 -0.09 10.31 -8.61
CA GLN A 11 -0.76 11.62 -8.71
C GLN A 11 -2.17 11.58 -8.10
N VAL A 12 -2.96 10.55 -8.42
CA VAL A 12 -4.33 10.40 -7.84
C VAL A 12 -4.26 10.27 -6.33
N ILE A 13 -3.32 9.48 -5.78
CA ILE A 13 -3.12 9.36 -4.33
C ILE A 13 -2.73 10.71 -3.73
N HIS A 14 -1.77 11.41 -4.35
CA HIS A 14 -1.30 12.71 -3.89
C HIS A 14 -2.43 13.75 -3.81
N PHE A 15 -3.18 13.96 -4.90
CA PHE A 15 -4.29 14.93 -4.92
C PHE A 15 -5.40 14.56 -3.93
N THR A 16 -5.72 13.27 -3.79
CA THR A 16 -6.69 12.82 -2.78
C THR A 16 -6.19 13.12 -1.37
N THR A 17 -4.91 12.83 -1.08
CA THR A 17 -4.28 13.14 0.21
C THR A 17 -4.38 14.63 0.53
N GLN A 18 -4.02 15.50 -0.43
CA GLN A 18 -4.14 16.96 -0.25
C GLN A 18 -5.60 17.40 -0.03
N GLY A 19 -6.54 16.83 -0.79
CA GLY A 19 -7.96 17.13 -0.64
C GLY A 19 -8.51 16.77 0.75
N LEU A 20 -8.07 15.63 1.31
CA LEU A 20 -8.46 15.19 2.65
C LEU A 20 -7.84 16.08 3.74
N LEU A 21 -6.55 16.39 3.63
CA LEU A 21 -5.85 17.30 4.56
C LEU A 21 -6.50 18.69 4.57
N ASN A 22 -6.85 19.24 3.40
CA ASN A 22 -7.50 20.54 3.28
C ASN A 22 -8.91 20.57 3.91
N LYS A 23 -9.52 19.42 4.13
CA LYS A 23 -10.79 19.26 4.84
C LYS A 23 -10.59 19.00 6.34
N GLY A 24 -9.37 19.08 6.85
CA GLY A 24 -9.04 18.84 8.26
C GLY A 24 -9.10 17.36 8.68
N ILE A 25 -9.06 16.42 7.72
CA ILE A 25 -9.05 15.00 8.03
C ILE A 25 -7.63 14.60 8.45
N GLU A 26 -7.51 13.96 9.60
CA GLU A 26 -6.25 13.40 10.07
C GLU A 26 -5.90 12.15 9.26
N LEU A 27 -4.67 12.11 8.76
CA LEU A 27 -4.19 11.01 7.93
C LEU A 27 -2.97 10.33 8.55
N LYS A 28 -2.90 9.02 8.36
CA LYS A 28 -1.69 8.24 8.53
C LYS A 28 -1.47 7.40 7.28
N ILE A 29 -0.33 7.58 6.62
CA ILE A 29 0.03 6.82 5.43
C ILE A 29 1.10 5.80 5.79
N ILE A 30 0.81 4.53 5.51
CA ILE A 30 1.78 3.43 5.62
C ILE A 30 1.95 2.87 4.21
N ALA A 31 3.16 2.94 3.67
CA ALA A 31 3.44 2.58 2.29
C ALA A 31 4.42 1.41 2.18
N ILE A 32 4.24 0.59 1.15
CA ILE A 32 5.27 -0.33 0.68
C ILE A 32 6.22 0.46 -0.21
N ASN A 33 7.51 0.40 0.11
CA ASN A 33 8.60 0.94 -0.71
C ASN A 33 9.29 -0.22 -1.45
N PRO A 34 8.92 -0.51 -2.71
CA PRO A 34 9.45 -1.66 -3.40
C PRO A 34 10.93 -1.47 -3.78
N THR A 35 11.74 -2.50 -3.61
CA THR A 35 13.17 -2.44 -3.94
C THR A 35 13.45 -2.09 -5.39
N ARG A 36 12.58 -2.51 -6.33
CA ARG A 36 12.76 -2.22 -7.76
C ARG A 36 12.63 -0.73 -8.10
N ASN A 37 11.73 -0.02 -7.43
CA ASN A 37 11.48 1.42 -7.61
C ASN A 37 11.63 2.11 -6.25
N PHE A 38 12.76 1.88 -5.61
CA PHE A 38 13.03 2.39 -4.27
C PHE A 38 13.07 3.91 -4.25
N VAL A 39 12.35 4.50 -3.30
CA VAL A 39 12.33 5.93 -3.05
C VAL A 39 13.01 6.20 -1.72
N PRO A 40 14.14 6.95 -1.67
CA PRO A 40 14.77 7.33 -0.42
C PRO A 40 13.83 8.22 0.43
N LEU A 41 13.55 7.83 1.67
CA LEU A 41 12.60 8.56 2.53
C LEU A 41 13.06 9.97 2.89
N HIS A 42 14.37 10.26 2.81
CA HIS A 42 14.88 11.61 3.00
C HIS A 42 14.55 12.54 1.82
N SER A 43 14.24 12.01 0.64
CA SER A 43 13.83 12.82 -0.52
C SER A 43 12.37 13.31 -0.45
N LEU A 44 11.57 12.78 0.49
CA LEU A 44 10.20 13.24 0.68
C LEU A 44 10.19 14.57 1.46
N PRO A 45 9.35 15.55 1.05
CA PRO A 45 9.18 16.79 1.78
C PRO A 45 8.81 16.55 3.25
N ILE A 46 9.44 17.32 4.14
CA ILE A 46 9.21 17.19 5.59
C ILE A 46 7.73 17.45 5.92
N GLU A 47 7.14 18.46 5.32
CA GLU A 47 5.74 18.84 5.50
C GLU A 47 4.79 17.68 5.12
N TYR A 48 5.07 16.99 3.99
CA TYR A 48 4.30 15.83 3.57
C TYR A 48 4.39 14.70 4.61
N LYS A 49 5.59 14.40 5.08
CA LYS A 49 5.80 13.36 6.09
C LYS A 49 5.08 13.67 7.40
N GLN A 50 5.13 14.91 7.84
CA GLN A 50 4.50 15.33 9.10
C GLN A 50 2.97 15.35 8.99
N SER A 51 2.43 16.01 7.95
CA SER A 51 0.98 16.12 7.76
C SER A 51 0.27 14.79 7.53
N THR A 52 0.98 13.81 6.95
CA THR A 52 0.43 12.47 6.69
C THR A 52 0.92 11.41 7.67
N ARG A 53 1.72 11.77 8.67
CA ARG A 53 2.39 10.81 9.58
C ARG A 53 2.97 9.62 8.82
N PHE A 54 3.69 9.96 7.72
CA PHE A 54 4.11 9.01 6.69
C PHE A 54 5.15 8.02 7.20
N GLU A 55 4.90 6.74 6.96
CA GLU A 55 5.84 5.66 7.22
C GLU A 55 5.90 4.73 6.00
N ALA A 56 7.05 4.13 5.74
CA ALA A 56 7.20 3.15 4.68
C ALA A 56 8.12 2.00 5.07
N ILE A 57 7.77 0.82 4.59
CA ILE A 57 8.55 -0.40 4.76
C ILE A 57 9.08 -0.84 3.41
N THR A 58 10.38 -1.12 3.34
CA THR A 58 11.02 -1.63 2.12
C THR A 58 10.66 -3.10 1.95
N VAL A 59 10.10 -3.44 0.78
CA VAL A 59 9.70 -4.81 0.45
C VAL A 59 10.40 -5.26 -0.82
N ASP A 60 11.04 -6.43 -0.77
CA ASP A 60 11.62 -7.06 -1.96
C ASP A 60 10.50 -7.65 -2.84
N THR A 61 10.14 -6.88 -3.86
CA THR A 61 9.11 -7.24 -4.85
C THR A 61 9.68 -7.88 -6.11
N ALA A 62 10.96 -8.32 -6.09
CA ALA A 62 11.59 -8.99 -7.23
C ALA A 62 10.89 -10.31 -7.56
N ILE A 63 10.79 -10.59 -8.87
CA ILE A 63 10.24 -11.86 -9.34
C ILE A 63 11.26 -12.96 -9.05
N LYS A 64 10.91 -13.92 -8.18
CA LYS A 64 11.74 -15.08 -7.86
C LYS A 64 11.25 -16.28 -8.66
N PRO A 65 11.98 -16.73 -9.70
CA PRO A 65 11.47 -17.75 -10.65
C PRO A 65 11.07 -19.05 -9.98
N VAL A 66 11.78 -19.49 -8.95
CA VAL A 66 11.43 -20.71 -8.20
C VAL A 66 10.10 -20.55 -7.44
N ARG A 67 9.87 -19.38 -6.82
CA ARG A 67 8.58 -19.09 -6.13
C ARG A 67 7.44 -18.96 -7.14
N PHE A 68 7.71 -18.39 -8.30
CA PHE A 68 6.73 -18.33 -9.39
C PHE A 68 6.28 -19.73 -9.83
N LEU A 69 7.24 -20.66 -10.05
CA LEU A 69 6.92 -22.03 -10.45
C LEU A 69 6.13 -22.79 -9.36
N LEU A 70 6.50 -22.65 -8.09
CA LEU A 70 5.78 -23.24 -6.98
C LEU A 70 4.38 -22.65 -6.81
N ASN A 71 4.19 -21.39 -7.19
CA ASN A 71 2.90 -20.71 -7.08
C ASN A 71 1.91 -21.09 -8.18
N LEU A 72 2.39 -21.62 -9.33
CA LEU A 72 1.52 -22.20 -10.36
C LEU A 72 0.67 -23.37 -9.82
N LEU A 73 1.12 -24.01 -8.74
CA LEU A 73 0.38 -25.07 -8.05
C LEU A 73 -0.58 -24.54 -6.97
N LYS A 74 -0.53 -23.24 -6.65
CA LYS A 74 -1.41 -22.58 -5.67
C LYS A 74 -2.46 -21.76 -6.41
N LYS A 75 -3.67 -21.67 -5.83
CA LYS A 75 -4.78 -20.85 -6.35
C LYS A 75 -4.57 -19.33 -6.12
N GLU A 76 -3.43 -18.91 -5.56
CA GLU A 76 -3.16 -17.52 -5.22
C GLU A 76 -2.38 -16.82 -6.34
N SER A 77 -2.72 -15.56 -6.62
CA SER A 77 -2.00 -14.77 -7.63
C SER A 77 -0.59 -14.44 -7.15
N TYR A 78 0.43 -14.94 -7.85
CA TYR A 78 1.83 -14.60 -7.60
C TYR A 78 2.10 -13.09 -7.60
N PHE A 79 1.38 -12.34 -8.43
CA PHE A 79 1.51 -10.88 -8.51
C PHE A 79 1.11 -10.19 -7.19
N ILE A 80 0.19 -10.77 -6.44
CA ILE A 80 -0.22 -10.26 -5.12
C ILE A 80 0.75 -10.77 -4.06
N GLU A 81 1.11 -12.05 -4.10
CA GLU A 81 1.95 -12.69 -3.07
C GLU A 81 3.35 -12.06 -2.95
N ARG A 82 3.92 -11.54 -4.03
CA ARG A 82 5.23 -10.87 -3.99
C ARG A 82 5.26 -9.60 -3.13
N PHE A 83 4.09 -9.02 -2.81
CA PHE A 83 3.98 -7.87 -1.92
C PHE A 83 3.77 -8.28 -0.46
N LYS A 84 3.69 -9.57 -0.16
CA LYS A 84 3.58 -10.05 1.22
C LYS A 84 4.91 -9.86 1.95
N SER A 85 4.83 -9.20 3.13
CA SER A 85 5.97 -8.91 3.98
C SER A 85 5.55 -9.01 5.44
N ASP A 86 6.25 -9.86 6.20
CA ASP A 86 6.03 -9.99 7.64
C ASP A 86 6.35 -8.69 8.38
N GLU A 87 7.34 -7.94 7.90
CA GLU A 87 7.70 -6.65 8.46
C GLU A 87 6.57 -5.63 8.28
N PHE A 88 5.93 -5.62 7.10
CA PHE A 88 4.78 -4.76 6.84
C PHE A 88 3.56 -5.19 7.67
N GLU A 89 3.30 -6.48 7.83
CA GLU A 89 2.25 -7.02 8.72
C GLU A 89 2.48 -6.62 10.18
N ASN A 90 3.71 -6.74 10.68
CA ASN A 90 4.08 -6.33 12.03
C ASN A 90 3.89 -4.82 12.23
N LYS A 91 4.26 -4.01 11.23
CA LYS A 91 4.03 -2.57 11.26
C LYS A 91 2.55 -2.23 11.32
N LEU A 92 1.72 -2.85 10.49
CA LEU A 92 0.27 -2.67 10.51
C LEU A 92 -0.31 -3.04 11.88
N SER A 93 0.08 -4.19 12.42
CA SER A 93 -0.38 -4.65 13.74
C SER A 93 -0.02 -3.65 14.84
N THR A 94 1.23 -3.18 14.86
CA THR A 94 1.71 -2.22 15.85
C THR A 94 0.91 -0.91 15.79
N VAL A 95 0.67 -0.39 14.59
CA VAL A 95 -0.09 0.84 14.41
C VAL A 95 -1.56 0.66 14.82
N LEU A 96 -2.19 -0.43 14.42
CA LEU A 96 -3.60 -0.69 14.72
C LEU A 96 -3.85 -1.03 16.20
N LEU A 97 -2.84 -1.49 16.93
CA LEU A 97 -2.91 -1.67 18.38
C LEU A 97 -2.73 -0.34 19.14
N ALA A 98 -1.96 0.59 18.58
CA ALA A 98 -1.68 1.88 19.21
C ALA A 98 -2.71 2.97 18.89
N GLU A 99 -3.36 2.90 17.72
CA GLU A 99 -4.23 3.95 17.20
C GLU A 99 -5.53 3.37 16.64
N SER A 100 -6.64 4.11 16.80
CA SER A 100 -7.94 3.78 16.20
C SER A 100 -8.17 4.62 14.95
N PHE A 101 -8.78 4.02 13.94
CA PHE A 101 -9.11 4.69 12.68
C PHE A 101 -10.59 4.46 12.35
N ASP A 102 -11.24 5.45 11.74
CA ASP A 102 -12.61 5.32 11.24
C ASP A 102 -12.65 4.59 9.90
N ILE A 103 -11.64 4.87 9.06
CA ILE A 103 -11.53 4.33 7.70
C ILE A 103 -10.08 3.88 7.44
N ILE A 104 -9.93 2.72 6.82
CA ILE A 104 -8.68 2.25 6.25
C ILE A 104 -8.87 2.16 4.74
N GLN A 105 -8.10 2.93 3.97
CA GLN A 105 -8.17 2.93 2.52
C GLN A 105 -6.98 2.18 1.92
N LEU A 106 -7.28 1.17 1.11
CA LEU A 106 -6.30 0.41 0.34
C LEU A 106 -6.23 0.99 -1.07
N GLU A 107 -5.06 1.48 -1.47
CA GLU A 107 -4.87 2.20 -2.74
C GLU A 107 -4.57 1.27 -3.93
N HIS A 108 -4.30 0.01 -3.67
CA HIS A 108 -4.00 -0.99 -4.71
C HIS A 108 -4.57 -2.35 -4.33
N LEU A 109 -4.94 -3.13 -5.34
CA LEU A 109 -5.51 -4.47 -5.17
C LEU A 109 -4.57 -5.41 -4.39
N TYR A 110 -3.25 -5.33 -4.62
CA TYR A 110 -2.29 -6.19 -3.92
C TYR A 110 -2.25 -5.97 -2.40
N LEU A 111 -2.72 -4.82 -1.90
CA LEU A 111 -2.83 -4.57 -0.45
C LEU A 111 -3.94 -5.40 0.21
N CYS A 112 -4.85 -6.01 -0.58
CA CYS A 112 -5.88 -6.89 -0.04
C CYS A 112 -5.32 -8.14 0.65
N ILE A 113 -4.06 -8.51 0.37
CA ILE A 113 -3.37 -9.60 1.09
C ILE A 113 -3.30 -9.36 2.61
N TYR A 114 -3.37 -8.09 3.03
CA TYR A 114 -3.34 -7.67 4.43
C TYR A 114 -4.72 -7.56 5.09
N LEU A 115 -5.82 -7.84 4.38
CA LEU A 115 -7.18 -7.80 4.95
C LEU A 115 -7.35 -8.63 6.23
N PRO A 116 -6.77 -9.84 6.36
CA PRO A 116 -6.88 -10.62 7.59
C PRO A 116 -6.31 -9.88 8.80
N ILE A 117 -5.14 -9.25 8.67
CA ILE A 117 -4.50 -8.51 9.77
C ILE A 117 -5.27 -7.22 10.09
N LEU A 118 -5.75 -6.50 9.08
CA LEU A 118 -6.54 -5.29 9.25
C LEU A 118 -7.83 -5.57 10.03
N ARG A 119 -8.54 -6.64 9.66
CA ARG A 119 -9.80 -7.05 10.33
C ARG A 119 -9.57 -7.62 11.73
N LYS A 120 -8.40 -8.21 11.98
CA LYS A 120 -8.05 -8.74 13.30
C LYS A 120 -7.85 -7.64 14.33
N PHE A 121 -7.24 -6.52 13.93
CA PHE A 121 -6.83 -5.46 14.85
C PHE A 121 -7.62 -4.16 14.72
N SER A 122 -8.55 -4.04 13.77
CA SER A 122 -9.34 -2.82 13.58
C SER A 122 -10.80 -3.10 13.25
N LYS A 123 -11.68 -2.23 13.76
CA LYS A 123 -13.11 -2.16 13.41
C LYS A 123 -13.41 -1.11 12.35
N ALA A 124 -12.37 -0.43 11.82
CA ALA A 124 -12.50 0.58 10.79
C ALA A 124 -13.21 0.06 9.54
N LYS A 125 -13.90 0.94 8.84
CA LYS A 125 -14.41 0.62 7.50
C LYS A 125 -13.24 0.49 6.53
N ILE A 126 -13.14 -0.64 5.84
CA ILE A 126 -12.09 -0.86 4.85
C ILE A 126 -12.63 -0.54 3.47
N ILE A 127 -11.95 0.36 2.77
CA ILE A 127 -12.27 0.78 1.40
C ILE A 127 -11.13 0.36 0.50
N LEU A 128 -11.43 -0.32 -0.61
CA LEU A 128 -10.48 -0.56 -1.68
C LEU A 128 -10.69 0.47 -2.79
N ARG A 129 -9.63 1.17 -3.16
CA ARG A 129 -9.57 2.04 -4.33
C ARG A 129 -8.52 1.51 -5.29
N PRO A 130 -8.89 0.65 -6.24
CA PRO A 130 -7.97 0.18 -7.26
C PRO A 130 -7.61 1.33 -8.20
N GLN A 131 -6.33 1.50 -8.49
CA GLN A 131 -5.85 2.54 -9.41
C GLN A 131 -6.10 2.17 -10.87
N ASN A 132 -6.21 0.87 -11.15
CA ASN A 132 -6.46 0.32 -12.49
C ASN A 132 -7.53 -0.77 -12.41
N VAL A 133 -8.23 -0.96 -13.52
CA VAL A 133 -9.07 -2.14 -13.72
C VAL A 133 -8.14 -3.24 -14.25
N GLU A 134 -7.50 -3.96 -13.34
CA GLU A 134 -6.38 -4.87 -13.62
C GLU A 134 -6.71 -5.88 -14.74
N TYR A 135 -7.92 -6.45 -14.78
CA TYR A 135 -8.29 -7.41 -15.81
C TYR A 135 -8.35 -6.79 -17.22
N GLN A 136 -8.73 -5.52 -17.36
CA GLN A 136 -8.78 -4.84 -18.67
C GLN A 136 -7.38 -4.57 -19.23
N ILE A 137 -6.38 -4.41 -18.36
CA ILE A 137 -4.99 -4.25 -18.78
C ILE A 137 -4.50 -5.56 -19.40
N TRP A 138 -4.94 -6.71 -18.86
CA TRP A 138 -4.53 -8.03 -19.36
C TRP A 138 -5.31 -8.49 -20.60
N GLU A 139 -6.55 -8.01 -20.81
CA GLU A 139 -7.34 -8.29 -22.02
C GLU A 139 -6.86 -7.49 -23.25
N GLY A 140 -6.11 -6.41 -23.02
CA GLY A 140 -5.59 -5.53 -24.08
C GLY A 140 -4.22 -5.91 -24.64
N TYR A 141 -3.64 -7.04 -24.19
CA TYR A 141 -2.38 -7.61 -24.68
C TYR A 141 -2.66 -9.03 -25.28
#